data_6f76cf6f073fff9030bf28d262ac9bea
#
_entry.id   6f76cf6f073fff9030bf28d262ac9bea
#
_cell.length_a   1.000
_cell.length_b   1.000
_cell.length_c   1.000
_cell.angle_alpha   90.00
_cell.angle_beta   90.00
_cell.angle_gamma   90.00
#
_symmetry.space_group_name_H-M   'P 1'
#
loop_
_entity.id
_entity.type
_entity.pdbx_description
1 polymer ?
#
loop_
_entity_poly.entity_id
_entity_poly.type
_entity_poly.pdbx_seq_one_letter_code
_entity_poly.pdbx_strand_id
1 'polypeptide(L)'
;MQQWLFLSIAIVSEVMATSALKASAGFTRPLPSLVVVVGYGVAFYFLSLTLKTVPVGVAYAIWSGAGVALIALVGWAFLGQRLDAPAISGLALIVAGVVVINVFSKTVSH
;
A
#
# COMPACT_ATOMS: atom_id res chain seq x y z
N MET A 1 -7.93 6.71 -16.31
CA MET A 1 -6.85 7.43 -15.62
C MET A 1 -7.17 7.76 -14.17
N GLN A 2 -8.43 8.10 -13.87
CA GLN A 2 -8.83 8.42 -12.49
C GLN A 2 -8.64 7.23 -11.55
N GLN A 3 -8.87 6.02 -12.02
CA GLN A 3 -8.72 4.82 -11.18
C GLN A 3 -7.29 4.66 -10.63
N TRP A 4 -6.28 5.07 -11.39
CA TRP A 4 -4.89 4.99 -10.93
C TRP A 4 -4.58 6.07 -9.90
N LEU A 5 -5.18 7.25 -10.04
CA LEU A 5 -5.08 8.29 -9.03
C LEU A 5 -5.74 7.84 -7.73
N PHE A 6 -6.95 7.27 -7.80
CA PHE A 6 -7.65 6.77 -6.62
C PHE A 6 -6.86 5.66 -5.94
N LEU A 7 -6.31 4.72 -6.72
CA LEU A 7 -5.51 3.63 -6.16
C LEU A 7 -4.24 4.17 -5.50
N SER A 8 -3.58 5.15 -6.10
CA SER A 8 -2.39 5.78 -5.53
C SER A 8 -2.69 6.46 -4.21
N ILE A 9 -3.79 7.21 -4.12
CA ILE A 9 -4.22 7.85 -2.88
C ILE A 9 -4.52 6.78 -1.81
N ALA A 10 -5.20 5.71 -2.19
CA ALA A 10 -5.50 4.62 -1.27
C ALA A 10 -4.23 3.98 -0.72
N ILE A 11 -3.26 3.70 -1.58
CA ILE A 11 -1.99 3.09 -1.16
C ILE A 11 -1.21 4.00 -0.22
N VAL A 12 -1.08 5.28 -0.57
CA VAL A 12 -0.35 6.24 0.27
C VAL A 12 -1.03 6.39 1.62
N SER A 13 -2.35 6.52 1.64
CA SER A 13 -3.11 6.65 2.89
C SER A 13 -2.96 5.41 3.76
N GLU A 14 -2.98 4.22 3.15
CA GLU A 14 -2.81 2.95 3.86
C GLU A 14 -1.40 2.85 4.45
N VAL A 15 -0.37 3.23 3.68
CA VAL A 15 1.01 3.18 4.17
C VAL A 15 1.19 4.14 5.35
N MET A 16 0.62 5.33 5.29
CA MET A 16 0.65 6.28 6.39
C MET A 16 -0.06 5.72 7.63
N ALA A 17 -1.23 5.12 7.43
CA ALA A 17 -2.00 4.52 8.52
C ALA A 17 -1.24 3.36 9.16
N THR A 18 -0.68 2.48 8.36
CA THR A 18 0.08 1.32 8.86
C THR A 18 1.34 1.76 9.59
N SER A 19 2.01 2.80 9.10
CA SER A 19 3.18 3.36 9.79
C SER A 19 2.79 3.95 11.15
N ALA A 20 1.68 4.67 11.20
CA ALA A 20 1.16 5.23 12.45
C ALA A 20 0.66 4.15 13.41
N LEU A 21 0.27 2.99 12.89
CA LEU A 21 -0.21 1.87 13.70
C LEU A 21 0.85 1.43 14.71
N LYS A 22 2.11 1.35 14.29
CA LYS A 22 3.21 1.04 15.19
C LYS A 22 3.34 2.12 16.28
N ALA A 23 3.26 3.39 15.89
CA ALA A 23 3.37 4.51 16.82
C ALA A 23 2.18 4.61 17.77
N SER A 24 1.04 3.97 17.45
CA SER A 24 -0.15 4.00 18.30
C SER A 24 -0.02 3.18 19.57
N ALA A 25 0.97 2.29 19.63
CA ALA A 25 1.22 1.41 20.78
C ALA A 25 -0.07 0.67 21.20
N GLY A 26 -0.70 -0.03 20.26
CA GLY A 26 -1.93 -0.76 20.50
C GLY A 26 -3.14 0.15 20.69
N PHE A 27 -3.15 1.30 20.00
CA PHE A 27 -4.21 2.31 20.09
C PHE A 27 -4.29 2.99 21.45
N THR A 28 -3.18 3.02 22.18
CA THR A 28 -3.10 3.72 23.47
C THR A 28 -2.73 5.20 23.32
N ARG A 29 -2.14 5.59 22.18
CA ARG A 29 -1.76 6.97 21.93
C ARG A 29 -2.80 7.64 21.02
N PRO A 30 -3.43 8.76 21.45
CA PRO A 30 -4.55 9.33 20.70
C PRO A 30 -4.20 9.85 19.30
N LEU A 31 -3.09 10.60 19.14
CA LEU A 31 -2.76 11.20 17.85
C LEU A 31 -2.39 10.13 16.79
N PRO A 32 -1.47 9.18 17.06
CA PRO A 32 -1.23 8.11 16.09
C PRO A 32 -2.47 7.27 15.82
N SER A 33 -3.28 7.00 16.83
CA SER A 33 -4.52 6.23 16.65
C SER A 33 -5.49 6.95 15.72
N LEU A 34 -5.61 8.27 15.82
CA LEU A 34 -6.44 9.07 14.94
C LEU A 34 -5.95 8.98 13.49
N VAL A 35 -4.63 9.07 13.29
CA VAL A 35 -4.04 8.92 11.95
C VAL A 35 -4.36 7.54 11.36
N VAL A 36 -4.30 6.49 12.17
CA VAL A 36 -4.65 5.14 11.73
C VAL A 36 -6.09 5.08 11.23
N VAL A 37 -7.03 5.56 12.05
CA VAL A 37 -8.47 5.49 11.70
C VAL A 37 -8.77 6.32 10.45
N VAL A 38 -8.31 7.56 10.41
CA VAL A 38 -8.55 8.44 9.26
C VAL A 38 -7.85 7.90 8.01
N GLY A 39 -6.61 7.45 8.16
CA GLY A 39 -5.82 6.94 7.03
C GLY A 39 -6.46 5.71 6.40
N TYR A 40 -6.87 4.74 7.20
CA TYR A 40 -7.56 3.56 6.67
C TYR A 40 -8.94 3.91 6.10
N GLY A 41 -9.66 4.83 6.71
CA GLY A 41 -10.94 5.28 6.18
C GLY A 41 -10.80 5.88 4.79
N VAL A 42 -9.82 6.77 4.61
CA VAL A 42 -9.52 7.38 3.30
C VAL A 42 -9.07 6.30 2.32
N ALA A 43 -8.19 5.39 2.75
CA ALA A 43 -7.67 4.33 1.89
C ALA A 43 -8.81 3.45 1.34
N PHE A 44 -9.69 2.99 2.20
CA PHE A 44 -10.78 2.13 1.77
C PHE A 44 -11.82 2.86 0.93
N TYR A 45 -12.05 4.13 1.21
CA TYR A 45 -12.94 4.94 0.37
C TYR A 45 -12.42 5.01 -1.07
N PHE A 46 -11.15 5.39 -1.24
CA PHE A 46 -10.56 5.50 -2.58
C PHE A 46 -10.38 4.14 -3.25
N LEU A 47 -10.11 3.09 -2.47
CA LEU A 47 -10.10 1.74 -3.01
C LEU A 47 -11.48 1.37 -3.59
N SER A 48 -12.55 1.70 -2.89
CA SER A 48 -13.90 1.40 -3.37
C SER A 48 -14.20 2.10 -4.69
N LEU A 49 -13.70 3.33 -4.87
CA LEU A 49 -13.82 4.04 -6.14
C LEU A 49 -13.02 3.36 -7.24
N THR A 50 -11.83 2.89 -6.91
CA THR A 50 -10.96 2.17 -7.87
C THR A 50 -11.66 0.90 -8.37
N LEU A 51 -12.33 0.17 -7.49
CA LEU A 51 -12.96 -1.10 -7.83
C LEU A 51 -14.15 -0.96 -8.77
N LYS A 52 -14.61 0.26 -9.04
CA LYS A 52 -15.65 0.48 -10.06
C LYS A 52 -15.15 0.20 -11.47
N THR A 53 -13.85 0.34 -11.72
CA THR A 53 -13.27 0.22 -13.05
C THR A 53 -12.15 -0.81 -13.14
N VAL A 54 -11.56 -1.22 -12.02
CA VAL A 54 -10.43 -2.18 -12.00
C VAL A 54 -10.88 -3.48 -11.35
N PRO A 55 -10.58 -4.64 -11.95
CA PRO A 55 -10.92 -5.92 -11.33
C PRO A 55 -10.34 -6.04 -9.93
N VAL A 56 -11.10 -6.63 -9.02
CA VAL A 56 -10.73 -6.73 -7.60
C VAL A 56 -9.36 -7.41 -7.43
N GLY A 57 -9.14 -8.51 -8.14
CA GLY A 57 -7.87 -9.24 -8.03
C GLY A 57 -6.67 -8.42 -8.47
N VAL A 58 -6.83 -7.66 -9.55
CA VAL A 58 -5.75 -6.80 -10.06
C VAL A 58 -5.49 -5.64 -9.11
N ALA A 59 -6.55 -4.95 -8.67
CA ALA A 59 -6.42 -3.83 -7.74
C ALA A 59 -5.75 -4.28 -6.44
N TYR A 60 -6.18 -5.42 -5.92
CA TYR A 60 -5.64 -5.94 -4.68
C TYR A 60 -4.17 -6.35 -4.81
N ALA A 61 -3.81 -6.98 -5.93
CA ALA A 61 -2.41 -7.37 -6.18
C ALA A 61 -1.50 -6.14 -6.26
N ILE A 62 -1.92 -5.11 -6.99
CA ILE A 62 -1.13 -3.88 -7.12
C ILE A 62 -1.06 -3.16 -5.77
N TRP A 63 -2.20 -3.04 -5.07
CA TRP A 63 -2.25 -2.39 -3.77
C TRP A 63 -1.35 -3.12 -2.76
N SER A 64 -1.47 -4.44 -2.67
CA SER A 64 -0.68 -5.24 -1.74
C SER A 64 0.81 -5.16 -2.07
N GLY A 65 1.18 -5.31 -3.33
CA GLY A 65 2.57 -5.26 -3.74
C GLY A 65 3.20 -3.90 -3.52
N ALA A 66 2.54 -2.85 -3.99
CA ALA A 66 3.04 -1.48 -3.81
C ALA A 66 3.05 -1.08 -2.34
N GLY A 67 2.00 -1.45 -1.59
CA GLY A 67 1.91 -1.16 -0.18
C GLY A 67 3.01 -1.85 0.63
N VAL A 68 3.25 -3.13 0.36
CA VAL A 68 4.33 -3.88 1.02
C VAL A 68 5.68 -3.24 0.75
N ALA A 69 5.96 -2.88 -0.51
CA ALA A 69 7.22 -2.26 -0.86
C ALA A 69 7.39 -0.91 -0.17
N LEU A 70 6.35 -0.07 -0.17
CA LEU A 70 6.40 1.24 0.47
C LEU A 70 6.52 1.14 1.98
N ILE A 71 5.78 0.24 2.63
CA ILE A 71 5.86 0.09 4.08
C ILE A 71 7.22 -0.47 4.52
N ALA A 72 7.80 -1.35 3.73
CA ALA A 72 9.14 -1.85 4.00
C ALA A 72 10.17 -0.73 3.88
N LEU A 73 10.01 0.13 2.87
CA LEU A 73 10.89 1.29 2.68
C LEU A 73 10.76 2.27 3.86
N VAL A 74 9.54 2.56 4.29
CA VAL A 74 9.29 3.43 5.45
C VAL A 74 9.90 2.81 6.71
N GLY A 75 9.70 1.52 6.92
CA GLY A 75 10.27 0.83 8.08
C GLY A 75 11.78 0.90 8.10
N TRP A 76 12.41 0.69 6.94
CA TRP A 76 13.87 0.77 6.83
C TRP A 76 14.38 2.20 7.03
N ALA A 77 13.76 3.18 6.36
CA ALA A 77 14.27 4.55 6.32
C ALA A 77 13.97 5.33 7.61
N PHE A 78 12.80 5.12 8.21
CA PHE A 78 12.30 5.96 9.30
C PHE A 78 12.11 5.25 10.63
N LEU A 79 11.91 3.92 10.60
CA LEU A 79 11.61 3.16 11.83
C LEU A 79 12.80 2.29 12.27
N GLY A 80 13.93 2.40 11.59
CA GLY A 80 15.14 1.68 11.96
C GLY A 80 15.09 0.17 11.75
N GLN A 81 14.16 -0.31 10.95
CA GLN A 81 14.04 -1.74 10.65
C GLN A 81 15.04 -2.14 9.58
N ARG A 82 15.72 -3.26 9.78
CA ARG A 82 16.71 -3.75 8.84
C ARG A 82 16.10 -4.77 7.89
N LEU A 83 16.57 -4.72 6.65
CA LEU A 83 16.21 -5.68 5.62
C LEU A 83 17.45 -6.50 5.27
N ASP A 84 17.35 -7.82 5.41
CA ASP A 84 18.40 -8.73 4.99
C ASP A 84 18.25 -9.07 3.51
N ALA A 85 19.20 -9.84 2.98
CA ALA A 85 19.19 -10.18 1.55
C ALA A 85 17.94 -10.97 1.13
N PRO A 86 17.44 -11.97 1.88
CA PRO A 86 16.18 -12.60 1.52
C PRO A 86 14.99 -11.65 1.49
N ALA A 87 14.91 -10.71 2.43
CA ALA A 87 13.82 -9.74 2.46
C ALA A 87 13.88 -8.82 1.24
N ILE A 88 15.05 -8.31 0.90
CA ILE A 88 15.24 -7.46 -0.28
C ILE A 88 14.89 -8.23 -1.55
N SER A 89 15.33 -9.48 -1.65
CA SER A 89 15.03 -10.33 -2.81
C SER A 89 13.53 -10.56 -2.96
N GLY A 90 12.85 -10.87 -1.86
CA GLY A 90 11.39 -11.07 -1.87
C GLY A 90 10.63 -9.81 -2.26
N LEU A 91 11.04 -8.66 -1.72
CA LEU A 91 10.43 -7.38 -2.09
C LEU A 91 10.65 -7.05 -3.56
N ALA A 92 11.85 -7.34 -4.09
CA ALA A 92 12.12 -7.14 -5.51
C ALA A 92 11.21 -8.00 -6.39
N LEU A 93 10.97 -9.24 -6.00
CA LEU A 93 10.04 -10.13 -6.72
C LEU A 93 8.61 -9.61 -6.69
N ILE A 94 8.16 -9.07 -5.56
CA ILE A 94 6.81 -8.49 -5.43
C ILE A 94 6.69 -7.29 -6.37
N VAL A 95 7.65 -6.39 -6.35
CA VAL A 95 7.64 -5.21 -7.21
C VAL A 95 7.67 -5.62 -8.69
N ALA A 96 8.50 -6.60 -9.03
CA ALA A 96 8.56 -7.12 -10.40
C ALA A 96 7.20 -7.69 -10.83
N GLY A 97 6.51 -8.42 -9.94
CA GLY A 97 5.18 -8.95 -10.21
C GLY A 97 4.16 -7.85 -10.47
N VAL A 98 4.19 -6.77 -9.68
CA VAL A 98 3.30 -5.61 -9.88
C VAL A 98 3.58 -4.96 -11.24
N VAL A 99 4.84 -4.80 -11.61
CA VAL A 99 5.22 -4.24 -12.90
C VAL A 99 4.71 -5.12 -14.04
N VAL A 100 4.83 -6.44 -13.93
CA VAL A 100 4.33 -7.37 -14.93
C VAL A 100 2.83 -7.21 -15.13
N ILE A 101 2.07 -7.12 -14.04
CA ILE A 101 0.62 -6.93 -14.12
C ILE A 101 0.30 -5.61 -14.82
N ASN A 102 0.97 -4.54 -14.43
CA ASN A 102 0.65 -3.20 -14.94
C ASN A 102 0.99 -3.03 -16.41
N VAL A 103 2.12 -3.61 -16.85
CA VAL A 103 2.64 -3.37 -18.19
C VAL A 103 2.14 -4.42 -19.18
N PHE A 104 2.07 -5.68 -18.77
CA PHE A 104 1.85 -6.79 -19.69
C PHE A 104 0.47 -7.41 -19.62
N SER A 105 -0.26 -7.26 -18.52
CA SER A 105 -1.56 -7.89 -18.38
C SER A 105 -2.61 -7.16 -19.22
N LYS A 106 -3.42 -7.93 -19.91
CA LYS A 106 -4.57 -7.43 -20.67
C LYS A 106 -5.80 -7.19 -19.81
N THR A 107 -5.77 -7.65 -18.55
CA THR A 107 -6.88 -7.44 -17.63
C THR A 107 -6.82 -6.05 -16.97
N VAL A 108 -5.71 -5.33 -17.15
CA VAL A 108 -5.54 -3.97 -16.64
C VAL A 108 -5.87 -2.97 -17.74
N SER A 109 -6.79 -2.07 -17.45
CA SER A 109 -7.15 -0.96 -18.35
C SER A 109 -6.18 0.21 -18.14
N HIS A 110 -5.65 0.71 -19.25
CA HIS A 110 -4.73 1.85 -19.20
C HIS A 110 -5.34 3.13 -19.73
#